data_ecde5b94ecb9d32ce83fee8ddc45b855
#
_entry.id   ecde5b94ecb9d32ce83fee8ddc45b855
#
_cell.length_a   1.000
_cell.length_b   1.000
_cell.length_c   1.000
_cell.angle_alpha   90.00
_cell.angle_beta   90.00
_cell.angle_gamma   90.00
#
_symmetry.space_group_name_H-M   'P 1'
#
loop_
_entity.id
_entity.type
_entity.pdbx_description
1 polymer ?
#
loop_
_entity_poly.entity_id
_entity_poly.type
_entity_poly.pdbx_seq_one_letter_code
_entity_poly.pdbx_strand_id
1 'polypeptide(L)'
;ADEIDVVMNLGYFLEENYDELSEEIQEIKESCRDAKLKVILETGALQTPESIQKAAVLAVYSGADFIKTSTGKGYPGATPEAVYTMCQVLKKYHSITGKRVGIKVAGGVRTAEEAVRYYTIVKEVLGNDWLNKDLFRIGASSLVEDIEHRLGK
;
A
#
# COMPACT_ATOMS: atom_id res chain seq x y z
N ALA A 1 -10.87 13.21 -10.63
CA ALA A 1 -10.59 11.83 -10.24
C ALA A 1 -11.03 11.60 -8.80
N ASP A 2 -11.51 10.41 -8.50
CA ASP A 2 -11.92 10.05 -7.14
C ASP A 2 -10.73 9.56 -6.30
N GLU A 3 -9.68 9.13 -6.96
CA GLU A 3 -8.48 8.59 -6.33
C GLU A 3 -7.24 8.98 -7.12
N ILE A 4 -6.17 9.27 -6.41
CA ILE A 4 -4.89 9.70 -7.01
C ILE A 4 -3.78 8.85 -6.42
N ASP A 5 -2.97 8.25 -7.30
CA ASP A 5 -1.81 7.47 -6.92
C ASP A 5 -0.54 8.32 -7.10
N VAL A 6 0.30 8.40 -6.08
CA VAL A 6 1.59 9.08 -6.18
C VAL A 6 2.69 8.18 -5.62
N VAL A 7 3.86 8.23 -6.23
CA VAL A 7 5.03 7.52 -5.72
C VAL A 7 5.70 8.39 -4.67
N MET A 8 6.00 7.80 -3.51
CA MET A 8 6.77 8.46 -2.47
C MET A 8 8.13 8.89 -3.02
N ASN A 9 8.59 10.08 -2.63
CA ASN A 9 9.89 10.58 -3.07
C ASN A 9 11.01 9.76 -2.42
N LEU A 10 11.53 8.78 -3.16
CA LEU A 10 12.58 7.89 -2.67
C LEU A 10 13.87 8.62 -2.39
N GLY A 11 14.18 9.69 -3.15
CA GLY A 11 15.37 10.50 -2.90
C GLY A 11 15.36 11.11 -1.52
N TYR A 12 14.25 11.75 -1.15
CA TYR A 12 14.08 12.31 0.19
C TYR A 12 14.18 11.22 1.27
N PHE A 13 13.53 10.09 1.03
CA PHE A 13 13.54 9.00 2.01
C PHE A 13 14.95 8.45 2.24
N LEU A 14 15.70 8.21 1.16
CA LEU A 14 17.05 7.64 1.25
C LEU A 14 18.05 8.62 1.86
N GLU A 15 17.83 9.92 1.70
CA GLU A 15 18.65 10.97 2.33
C GLU A 15 18.18 11.33 3.75
N GLU A 16 17.17 10.62 4.24
CA GLU A 16 16.58 10.87 5.56
C GLU A 16 15.97 12.27 5.71
N ASN A 17 15.55 12.87 4.59
CA ASN A 17 14.83 14.14 4.56
C ASN A 17 13.35 13.92 4.83
N TYR A 18 13.04 13.43 6.04
CA TYR A 18 11.69 13.00 6.39
C TYR A 18 10.71 14.16 6.50
N ASP A 19 11.17 15.31 6.96
CA ASP A 19 10.31 16.49 7.05
C ASP A 19 9.86 16.97 5.68
N GLU A 20 10.79 17.04 4.72
CA GLU A 20 10.49 17.41 3.34
C GLU A 20 9.56 16.40 2.67
N LEU A 21 9.79 15.12 2.94
CA LEU A 21 8.96 14.05 2.41
C LEU A 21 7.52 14.15 2.95
N SER A 22 7.39 14.35 4.25
CA SER A 22 6.08 14.51 4.89
C SER A 22 5.34 15.73 4.37
N GLU A 23 6.02 16.86 4.24
CA GLU A 23 5.44 18.09 3.70
C GLU A 23 4.96 17.91 2.27
N GLU A 24 5.74 17.22 1.44
CA GLU A 24 5.35 16.94 0.06
C GLU A 24 4.06 16.12 -0.01
N ILE A 25 3.96 15.07 0.81
CA ILE A 25 2.75 14.23 0.86
C ILE A 25 1.56 15.05 1.35
N GLN A 26 1.74 15.87 2.39
CA GLN A 26 0.69 16.73 2.92
C GLN A 26 0.17 17.71 1.87
N GLU A 27 1.07 18.35 1.13
CA GLU A 27 0.70 19.27 0.06
C GLU A 27 -0.08 18.57 -1.05
N ILE A 28 0.34 17.36 -1.41
CA ILE A 28 -0.38 16.58 -2.42
C ILE A 28 -1.77 16.22 -1.90
N LYS A 29 -1.88 15.80 -0.64
CA LYS A 29 -3.17 15.47 -0.04
C LYS A 29 -4.11 16.67 -0.05
N GLU A 30 -3.64 17.83 0.32
CA GLU A 30 -4.43 19.08 0.27
C GLU A 30 -4.89 19.39 -1.14
N SER A 31 -4.03 19.16 -2.13
CA SER A 31 -4.35 19.38 -3.54
C SER A 31 -5.39 18.39 -4.08
N CYS A 32 -5.50 17.23 -3.47
CA CYS A 32 -6.48 16.20 -3.88
C CYS A 32 -7.93 16.60 -3.56
N ARG A 33 -8.13 17.54 -2.64
CA ARG A 33 -9.45 17.94 -2.14
C ARG A 33 -10.20 16.72 -1.58
N ASP A 34 -11.30 16.31 -2.22
CA ASP A 34 -12.12 15.18 -1.79
C ASP A 34 -11.64 13.84 -2.32
N ALA A 35 -10.66 13.84 -3.23
CA ALA A 35 -10.12 12.60 -3.78
C ALA A 35 -9.26 11.90 -2.73
N LYS A 36 -9.26 10.57 -2.79
CA LYS A 36 -8.40 9.77 -1.92
C LYS A 36 -6.99 9.71 -2.46
N LEU A 37 -6.01 9.81 -1.58
CA LEU A 37 -4.60 9.75 -1.93
C LEU A 37 -4.05 8.37 -1.59
N LYS A 38 -3.47 7.71 -2.60
CA LYS A 38 -2.73 6.46 -2.41
C LYS A 38 -1.25 6.75 -2.56
N VAL A 39 -0.48 6.48 -1.52
CA VAL A 39 0.96 6.67 -1.55
C VAL A 39 1.64 5.34 -1.83
N ILE A 40 2.39 5.29 -2.92
CA ILE A 40 3.14 4.11 -3.33
C ILE A 40 4.49 4.16 -2.63
N LEU A 41 4.75 3.18 -1.77
CA LEU A 41 5.99 3.12 -0.99
C LEU A 41 7.17 2.61 -1.83
N GLU A 42 6.91 1.81 -2.85
CA GLU A 42 7.90 1.11 -3.67
C GLU A 42 8.75 0.18 -2.82
N THR A 43 8.09 -0.80 -2.22
CA THR A 43 8.72 -1.70 -1.23
C THR A 43 9.91 -2.47 -1.79
N GLY A 44 9.90 -2.78 -3.09
CA GLY A 44 11.03 -3.43 -3.74
C GLY A 44 12.30 -2.57 -3.75
N ALA A 45 12.17 -1.25 -3.72
CA ALA A 45 13.30 -0.33 -3.62
C ALA A 45 13.76 -0.16 -2.18
N LEU A 46 12.84 -0.26 -1.22
CA LEU A 46 13.16 -0.10 0.21
C LEU A 46 13.84 -1.32 0.82
N GLN A 47 13.48 -2.51 0.35
CA GLN A 47 14.09 -3.81 0.64
C GLN A 47 13.93 -4.34 2.07
N THR A 48 14.16 -3.53 3.10
CA THR A 48 14.14 -4.02 4.49
C THR A 48 12.82 -3.72 5.18
N PRO A 49 12.40 -4.57 6.15
CA PRO A 49 11.20 -4.29 6.94
C PRO A 49 11.27 -2.95 7.68
N GLU A 50 12.43 -2.57 8.17
CA GLU A 50 12.63 -1.32 8.89
C GLU A 50 12.37 -0.12 7.99
N SER A 51 12.87 -0.15 6.76
CA SER A 51 12.64 0.93 5.80
C SER A 51 11.19 0.98 5.36
N ILE A 52 10.57 -0.17 5.13
CA ILE A 52 9.15 -0.24 4.76
C ILE A 52 8.29 0.31 5.90
N GLN A 53 8.60 -0.05 7.13
CA GLN A 53 7.89 0.45 8.30
C GLN A 53 7.97 1.97 8.39
N LYS A 54 9.17 2.54 8.28
CA LYS A 54 9.36 3.99 8.32
C LYS A 54 8.58 4.69 7.22
N ALA A 55 8.65 4.19 6.00
CA ALA A 55 7.95 4.77 4.87
C ALA A 55 6.44 4.73 5.07
N ALA A 56 5.91 3.61 5.55
CA ALA A 56 4.49 3.47 5.83
C ALA A 56 4.02 4.43 6.92
N VAL A 57 4.78 4.56 8.00
CA VAL A 57 4.48 5.49 9.09
C VAL A 57 4.45 6.93 8.57
N LEU A 58 5.47 7.33 7.81
CA LEU A 58 5.50 8.67 7.22
C LEU A 58 4.28 8.94 6.34
N ALA A 59 3.92 7.97 5.50
CA ALA A 59 2.80 8.14 4.59
C ALA A 59 1.47 8.30 5.33
N VAL A 60 1.17 7.45 6.30
CA VAL A 60 -0.11 7.51 7.00
C VAL A 60 -0.24 8.76 7.87
N TYR A 61 0.81 9.17 8.54
CA TYR A 61 0.80 10.39 9.35
C TYR A 61 0.81 11.67 8.49
N SER A 62 1.17 11.56 7.22
CA SER A 62 1.16 12.71 6.30
C SER A 62 -0.15 12.85 5.53
N GLY A 63 -1.10 11.95 5.72
CA GLY A 63 -2.44 12.10 5.17
C GLY A 63 -2.84 11.10 4.09
N ALA A 64 -2.07 10.06 3.86
CA ALA A 64 -2.43 9.02 2.89
C ALA A 64 -3.73 8.33 3.32
N ASP A 65 -4.62 8.11 2.35
CA ASP A 65 -5.84 7.32 2.55
C ASP A 65 -5.60 5.84 2.28
N PHE A 66 -4.60 5.55 1.44
CA PHE A 66 -4.12 4.20 1.14
C PHE A 66 -2.60 4.21 1.09
N ILE A 67 -1.99 3.12 1.49
CA ILE A 67 -0.60 2.84 1.15
C ILE A 67 -0.58 1.69 0.16
N LYS A 68 0.30 1.78 -0.82
CA LYS A 68 0.40 0.80 -1.92
C LYS A 68 1.83 0.29 -1.99
N THR A 69 1.99 -1.01 -2.26
CA THR A 69 3.32 -1.62 -2.26
C THR A 69 4.23 -1.10 -3.37
N SER A 70 3.76 -1.09 -4.61
CA SER A 70 4.67 -1.01 -5.76
C SER A 70 4.01 -0.35 -6.96
N THR A 71 4.85 0.22 -7.83
CA THR A 71 4.41 0.75 -9.13
C THR A 71 4.17 -0.38 -10.14
N GLY A 72 4.84 -1.51 -9.97
CA GLY A 72 4.87 -2.59 -10.95
C GLY A 72 5.90 -2.38 -12.04
N LYS A 73 6.75 -1.36 -11.91
CA LYS A 73 7.76 -1.01 -12.93
C LYS A 73 9.11 -0.72 -12.29
N GLY A 74 10.16 -1.36 -12.79
CA GLY A 74 11.54 -1.06 -12.42
C GLY A 74 12.04 -1.67 -11.12
N TYR A 75 11.15 -2.03 -10.22
CA TYR A 75 11.50 -2.66 -8.94
C TYR A 75 10.66 -3.91 -8.71
N PRO A 76 11.13 -4.85 -7.88
CA PRO A 76 10.30 -5.98 -7.48
C PRO A 76 8.95 -5.53 -6.90
N GLY A 77 7.91 -6.30 -7.18
CA GLY A 77 6.57 -6.01 -6.69
C GLY A 77 6.35 -6.42 -5.24
N ALA A 78 5.09 -6.62 -4.91
CA ALA A 78 4.67 -6.99 -3.57
C ALA A 78 5.30 -8.31 -3.11
N THR A 79 5.58 -8.38 -1.81
CA THR A 79 5.99 -9.62 -1.14
C THR A 79 5.14 -9.80 0.11
N PRO A 80 4.97 -11.05 0.58
CA PRO A 80 4.23 -11.27 1.83
C PRO A 80 4.82 -10.52 3.02
N GLU A 81 6.14 -10.43 3.11
CA GLU A 81 6.84 -9.74 4.19
C GLU A 81 6.54 -8.24 4.17
N ALA A 82 6.58 -7.63 2.98
CA ALA A 82 6.27 -6.21 2.84
C ALA A 82 4.82 -5.92 3.24
N VAL A 83 3.88 -6.73 2.75
CA VAL A 83 2.46 -6.56 3.07
C VAL A 83 2.21 -6.75 4.56
N TYR A 84 2.83 -7.75 5.18
CA TYR A 84 2.73 -7.97 6.62
C TYR A 84 3.20 -6.74 7.40
N THR A 85 4.37 -6.19 7.03
CA THR A 85 4.93 -5.00 7.68
C THR A 85 3.98 -3.81 7.55
N MET A 86 3.46 -3.58 6.35
CA MET A 86 2.50 -2.51 6.09
C MET A 86 1.24 -2.67 6.93
N CYS A 87 0.71 -3.89 7.01
CA CYS A 87 -0.48 -4.18 7.82
C CYS A 87 -0.24 -3.90 9.31
N GLN A 88 0.95 -4.22 9.82
CA GLN A 88 1.29 -3.92 11.21
C GLN A 88 1.26 -2.41 11.48
N VAL A 89 1.76 -1.61 10.55
CA VAL A 89 1.72 -0.15 10.66
C VAL A 89 0.27 0.35 10.67
N LEU A 90 -0.55 -0.17 9.78
CA LEU A 90 -1.97 0.22 9.68
C LEU A 90 -2.73 -0.13 10.95
N LYS A 91 -2.46 -1.30 11.52
CA LYS A 91 -3.08 -1.74 12.77
C LYS A 91 -2.72 -0.79 13.91
N LYS A 92 -1.44 -0.45 14.03
CA LYS A 92 -0.97 0.45 15.08
C LYS A 92 -1.53 1.86 14.92
N TYR A 93 -1.52 2.36 13.68
CA TYR A 93 -2.06 3.68 13.37
C TYR A 93 -3.55 3.77 13.75
N HIS A 94 -4.32 2.74 13.40
CA HIS A 94 -5.73 2.68 13.77
C HIS A 94 -5.91 2.65 15.29
N SER A 95 -5.09 1.90 16.01
CA SER A 95 -5.18 1.82 17.48
C SER A 95 -4.90 3.16 18.15
N ILE A 96 -4.05 3.99 17.56
CA ILE A 96 -3.66 5.29 18.10
C ILE A 96 -4.65 6.39 17.71
N THR A 97 -5.06 6.42 16.43
CA THR A 97 -5.84 7.55 15.87
C THR A 97 -7.31 7.24 15.66
N GLY A 98 -7.71 5.99 15.66
CA GLY A 98 -9.05 5.56 15.28
C GLY A 98 -9.31 5.57 13.77
N LYS A 99 -8.35 6.01 12.98
CA LYS A 99 -8.49 6.09 11.52
C LYS A 99 -8.08 4.80 10.85
N ARG A 100 -8.82 4.40 9.83
CA ARG A 100 -8.51 3.22 9.01
C ARG A 100 -7.95 3.69 7.67
N VAL A 101 -6.67 3.41 7.45
CA VAL A 101 -6.02 3.66 6.16
C VAL A 101 -6.00 2.34 5.39
N GLY A 102 -6.30 2.39 4.10
CA GLY A 102 -6.37 1.21 3.27
C GLY A 102 -5.00 0.72 2.78
N ILE A 103 -4.99 -0.48 2.25
CA ILE A 103 -3.80 -1.08 1.65
C ILE A 103 -4.12 -1.57 0.24
N LYS A 104 -3.21 -1.30 -0.70
CA LYS A 104 -3.28 -1.85 -2.04
C LYS A 104 -2.02 -2.66 -2.31
N VAL A 105 -2.22 -3.94 -2.63
CA VAL A 105 -1.14 -4.86 -2.97
C VAL A 105 -1.01 -4.89 -4.48
N ALA A 106 0.15 -4.52 -4.99
CA ALA A 106 0.36 -4.38 -6.43
C ALA A 106 1.77 -4.80 -6.84
N GLY A 107 1.92 -5.10 -8.13
CA GLY A 107 3.19 -5.52 -8.71
C GLY A 107 3.44 -7.01 -8.52
N GLY A 108 3.30 -7.78 -9.59
CA GLY A 108 3.63 -9.20 -9.59
C GLY A 108 2.60 -10.14 -9.02
N VAL A 109 1.43 -9.65 -8.62
CA VAL A 109 0.33 -10.53 -8.21
C VAL A 109 -0.31 -11.10 -9.47
N ARG A 110 -0.07 -12.36 -9.76
CA ARG A 110 -0.43 -12.97 -11.05
C ARG A 110 -1.37 -14.16 -10.93
N THR A 111 -1.49 -14.75 -9.75
CA THR A 111 -2.30 -15.94 -9.55
C THR A 111 -3.33 -15.74 -8.44
N ALA A 112 -4.41 -16.52 -8.52
CA ALA A 112 -5.42 -16.54 -7.45
C ALA A 112 -4.82 -16.97 -6.12
N GLU A 113 -3.83 -17.87 -6.14
CA GLU A 113 -3.16 -18.35 -4.92
C GLU A 113 -2.38 -17.22 -4.24
N GLU A 114 -1.67 -16.39 -5.01
CA GLU A 114 -0.99 -15.21 -4.47
C GLU A 114 -1.99 -14.22 -3.88
N ALA A 115 -3.10 -13.98 -4.57
CA ALA A 115 -4.14 -13.09 -4.07
C ALA A 115 -4.73 -13.59 -2.75
N VAL A 116 -4.99 -14.90 -2.63
CA VAL A 116 -5.49 -15.50 -1.39
C VAL A 116 -4.47 -15.34 -0.27
N ARG A 117 -3.19 -15.47 -0.57
CA ARG A 117 -2.13 -15.29 0.42
C ARG A 117 -2.16 -13.88 1.00
N TYR A 118 -2.26 -12.85 0.16
CA TYR A 118 -2.35 -11.46 0.61
C TYR A 118 -3.64 -11.19 1.36
N TYR A 119 -4.75 -11.72 0.88
CA TYR A 119 -6.03 -11.64 1.59
C TYR A 119 -5.90 -12.22 3.00
N THR A 120 -5.24 -13.37 3.14
CA THR A 120 -5.05 -14.02 4.43
C THR A 120 -4.22 -13.16 5.37
N ILE A 121 -3.15 -12.54 4.89
CA ILE A 121 -2.32 -11.64 5.71
C ILE A 121 -3.16 -10.46 6.23
N VAL A 122 -3.92 -9.82 5.36
CA VAL A 122 -4.77 -8.68 5.74
C VAL A 122 -5.79 -9.12 6.79
N LYS A 123 -6.45 -10.25 6.56
CA LYS A 123 -7.45 -10.79 7.49
C LYS A 123 -6.86 -11.08 8.86
N GLU A 124 -5.69 -11.75 8.90
CA GLU A 124 -5.06 -12.13 10.15
C GLU A 124 -4.54 -10.94 10.95
N VAL A 125 -3.99 -9.93 10.27
CA VAL A 125 -3.39 -8.77 10.96
C VAL A 125 -4.44 -7.71 11.26
N LEU A 126 -5.26 -7.36 10.28
CA LEU A 126 -6.19 -6.22 10.37
C LEU A 126 -7.62 -6.62 10.69
N GLY A 127 -8.00 -7.87 10.44
CA GLY A 127 -9.34 -8.37 10.70
C GLY A 127 -10.32 -8.08 9.58
N ASN A 128 -11.56 -8.55 9.76
CA ASN A 128 -12.59 -8.49 8.74
C ASN A 128 -13.01 -7.05 8.37
N ASP A 129 -12.79 -6.09 9.25
CA ASP A 129 -13.16 -4.69 8.99
C ASP A 129 -12.40 -4.10 7.81
N TRP A 130 -11.26 -4.67 7.43
CA TRP A 130 -10.49 -4.22 6.27
C TRP A 130 -10.87 -4.96 4.98
N LEU A 131 -11.63 -6.03 5.05
CA LEU A 131 -11.95 -6.87 3.89
C LEU A 131 -13.10 -6.31 3.07
N ASN A 132 -12.90 -5.11 2.53
CA ASN A 132 -13.85 -4.44 1.66
C ASN A 132 -13.07 -3.54 0.68
N LYS A 133 -13.72 -3.12 -0.39
CA LYS A 133 -13.07 -2.34 -1.46
C LYS A 133 -12.58 -0.96 -1.02
N ASP A 134 -13.08 -0.45 0.09
CA ASP A 134 -12.68 0.86 0.58
C ASP A 134 -11.36 0.82 1.36
N LEU A 135 -10.93 -0.37 1.78
CA LEU A 135 -9.74 -0.53 2.62
C LEU A 135 -8.75 -1.57 2.11
N PHE A 136 -9.14 -2.45 1.19
CA PHE A 136 -8.23 -3.47 0.68
C PHE A 136 -8.44 -3.68 -0.81
N ARG A 137 -7.33 -3.60 -1.57
CA ARG A 137 -7.36 -3.84 -3.01
C ARG A 137 -6.13 -4.58 -3.47
N ILE A 138 -6.29 -5.35 -4.52
CA ILE A 138 -5.20 -6.03 -5.22
C ILE A 138 -5.18 -5.49 -6.64
N GLY A 139 -4.04 -4.91 -7.03
CA GLY A 139 -3.85 -4.38 -8.37
C GLY A 139 -3.02 -5.36 -9.19
N ALA A 140 -3.68 -6.05 -10.14
CA ALA A 140 -2.99 -7.03 -10.97
C ALA A 140 -3.71 -7.23 -12.29
N SER A 141 -3.09 -6.80 -13.38
CA SER A 141 -3.67 -6.93 -14.72
C SER A 141 -3.84 -8.36 -15.18
N SER A 142 -2.95 -9.27 -14.77
CA SER A 142 -3.01 -10.68 -15.18
C SER A 142 -3.80 -11.57 -14.23
N LEU A 143 -4.20 -11.06 -13.06
CA LEU A 143 -4.94 -11.85 -12.08
C LEU A 143 -6.32 -12.25 -12.57
N VAL A 144 -7.01 -11.35 -13.26
CA VAL A 144 -8.36 -11.63 -13.81
C VAL A 144 -8.30 -12.77 -14.80
N GLU A 145 -7.29 -12.78 -15.67
CA GLU A 145 -7.10 -13.86 -16.64
C GLU A 145 -6.86 -15.21 -15.96
N ASP A 146 -6.04 -15.23 -14.91
CA ASP A 146 -5.77 -16.45 -14.14
C ASP A 146 -7.05 -16.99 -13.50
N ILE A 147 -7.84 -16.12 -12.90
CA ILE A 147 -9.11 -16.49 -12.27
C ILE A 147 -10.08 -17.03 -13.31
N GLU A 148 -10.22 -16.36 -14.45
CA GLU A 148 -11.08 -16.82 -15.53
C GLU A 148 -10.66 -18.20 -16.04
N HIS A 149 -9.36 -18.42 -16.21
CA HIS A 149 -8.82 -19.71 -16.65
C HIS A 149 -9.18 -20.82 -15.65
N ARG A 150 -9.02 -20.57 -14.35
CA ARG A 150 -9.36 -21.54 -13.29
C ARG A 150 -10.86 -21.84 -13.22
N LEU A 151 -11.69 -20.89 -13.63
CA LEU A 151 -13.13 -21.06 -13.69
C LEU A 151 -13.61 -21.69 -15.00
N GLY A 152 -12.69 -22.01 -15.91
CA GLY A 152 -13.02 -22.66 -17.19
C GLY A 152 -13.60 -21.73 -18.23
N LYS A 153 -13.28 -20.46 -18.14
CA LYS A 153 -13.77 -19.45 -19.10
C LYS A 153 -12.77 -19.16 -20.19
#